data_0fd530d8dd676d70dded61f5ee54e198
#
_entry.id   0fd530d8dd676d70dded61f5ee54e198
#
_cell.length_a   1.000
_cell.length_b   1.000
_cell.length_c   1.000
_cell.angle_alpha   90.00
_cell.angle_beta   90.00
_cell.angle_gamma   90.00
#
_symmetry.space_group_name_H-M   'P 1'
#
loop_
_entity.id
_entity.type
_entity.pdbx_description
1 polymer ?
#
loop_
_entity_poly.entity_id
_entity_poly.type
_entity_poly.pdbx_seq_one_letter_code
_entity_poly.pdbx_strand_id
1 'polypeptide(L)' 'RMYRAANLLVGTNLSVKEIADNVGYTDQLVFSKAFKRQFGLSPKNYRTYRYSLENL' A
#
# COMPACT_ATOMS: atom_id res chain seq x y z
N ARG A 1 10.52 4.16 -2.42
CA ARG A 1 9.57 4.36 -1.32
C ARG A 1 8.19 3.79 -1.63
N MET A 2 7.59 4.21 -2.73
CA MET A 2 6.27 3.70 -3.08
C MET A 2 6.32 2.26 -3.58
N TYR A 3 7.36 1.88 -4.30
CA TYR A 3 7.50 0.48 -4.71
C TYR A 3 7.70 -0.44 -3.50
N ARG A 4 8.44 0.03 -2.50
CA ARG A 4 8.58 -0.74 -1.27
C ARG A 4 7.24 -0.90 -0.57
N ALA A 5 6.43 0.16 -0.52
CA ALA A 5 5.10 0.09 0.06
C ALA A 5 4.22 -0.93 -0.69
N ALA A 6 4.28 -0.91 -2.01
CA ALA A 6 3.51 -1.86 -2.82
C ALA A 6 3.92 -3.29 -2.51
N ASN A 7 5.22 -3.55 -2.38
CA ASN A 7 5.72 -4.88 -2.05
C ASN A 7 5.25 -5.32 -0.67
N LEU A 8 5.23 -4.40 0.30
CA LEU A 8 4.77 -4.73 1.64
C LEU A 8 3.27 -5.02 1.67
N LEU A 9 2.50 -4.29 0.86
CA LEU A 9 1.06 -4.54 0.76
C LEU A 9 0.76 -5.95 0.24
N VAL A 10 1.55 -6.41 -0.70
CA VAL A 10 1.35 -7.71 -1.33
C VAL A 10 1.96 -8.84 -0.50
N GLY A 11 3.14 -8.62 0.05
CA GLY A 11 3.93 -9.69 0.66
C GLY A 11 3.77 -9.83 2.16
N THR A 12 3.03 -8.95 2.83
CA THR A 12 2.88 -9.00 4.29
C THR A 12 1.44 -8.73 4.68
N ASN A 13 1.16 -8.95 5.97
CA ASN A 13 -0.15 -8.61 6.57
C ASN A 13 -0.07 -7.31 7.38
N LEU A 14 0.97 -6.52 7.18
CA LEU A 14 1.11 -5.25 7.87
C LEU A 14 -0.06 -4.34 7.53
N SER A 15 -0.48 -3.53 8.51
CA SER A 15 -1.55 -2.55 8.28
C SER A 15 -1.03 -1.44 7.38
N VAL A 16 -1.96 -0.70 6.78
CA VAL A 16 -1.58 0.46 5.97
C VAL A 16 -0.80 1.46 6.80
N LYS A 17 -1.19 1.65 8.06
CA LYS A 17 -0.48 2.56 8.96
C LYS A 17 0.95 2.09 9.19
N GLU A 18 1.14 0.81 9.44
CA GLU A 18 2.47 0.25 9.66
C GLU A 18 3.34 0.40 8.42
N ILE A 19 2.76 0.19 7.24
CA ILE A 19 3.48 0.33 5.99
C ILE A 19 3.86 1.80 5.77
N ALA A 20 2.93 2.73 6.04
CA ALA A 20 3.22 4.15 5.92
C ALA A 20 4.41 4.53 6.79
N ASP A 21 4.39 4.10 8.05
CA ASP A 21 5.50 4.34 8.97
C ASP A 21 6.80 3.75 8.45
N ASN A 22 6.73 2.54 7.92
CA ASN A 22 7.92 1.82 7.44
C ASN A 22 8.61 2.57 6.30
N VAL A 23 7.84 3.22 5.44
CA VAL A 23 8.40 3.94 4.30
C VAL A 23 8.57 5.43 4.56
N GLY A 24 8.45 5.85 5.83
CA GLY A 24 8.81 7.20 6.22
C GLY A 24 7.70 8.24 6.23
N TYR A 25 6.44 7.80 6.18
CA TYR A 25 5.31 8.71 6.28
C TYR A 25 4.75 8.67 7.69
N THR A 26 4.64 9.83 8.32
CA THR A 26 4.03 9.93 9.65
C THR A 26 2.51 10.04 9.57
N ASP A 27 1.99 10.53 8.46
CA ASP A 27 0.56 10.70 8.25
C ASP A 27 0.06 9.68 7.23
N GLN A 28 -0.79 8.76 7.72
CA GLN A 28 -1.32 7.69 6.87
C GLN A 28 -2.15 8.22 5.71
N LEU A 29 -2.90 9.30 5.92
CA LEU A 29 -3.74 9.88 4.88
C LEU A 29 -2.88 10.46 3.75
N VAL A 30 -1.81 11.15 4.12
CA VAL A 30 -0.87 11.70 3.14
C VAL A 30 -0.23 10.57 2.34
N PHE A 31 0.17 9.51 3.04
CA PHE A 31 0.72 8.33 2.38
C PHE A 31 -0.27 7.74 1.38
N SER A 32 -1.51 7.54 1.82
CA SER A 32 -2.52 6.91 0.97
C SER A 32 -2.79 7.73 -0.29
N LYS A 33 -2.83 9.05 -0.17
CA LYS A 33 -3.03 9.92 -1.33
C LYS A 33 -1.86 9.84 -2.30
N ALA A 34 -0.63 9.84 -1.78
CA ALA A 34 0.56 9.74 -2.62
C ALA A 34 0.62 8.38 -3.32
N PHE A 35 0.27 7.32 -2.59
CA PHE A 35 0.24 5.98 -3.16
C PHE A 35 -0.78 5.88 -4.29
N LYS A 36 -1.99 6.38 -4.05
CA LYS A 36 -3.04 6.34 -5.06
C LYS A 36 -2.64 7.14 -6.31
N ARG A 37 -1.97 8.27 -6.12
CA ARG A 37 -1.52 9.07 -7.25
C ARG A 37 -0.56 8.28 -8.15
N GLN A 38 0.31 7.48 -7.54
CA GLN A 38 1.30 6.74 -8.30
C GLN A 38 0.77 5.44 -8.88
N PHE A 39 -0.07 4.73 -8.14
CA PHE A 39 -0.53 3.39 -8.53
C PHE A 39 -1.99 3.35 -9.00
N GLY A 40 -2.72 4.43 -8.86
CA GLY A 40 -4.10 4.49 -9.34
C GLY A 40 -5.14 3.91 -8.40
N LEU A 41 -4.71 3.25 -7.33
CA LEU A 41 -5.59 2.67 -6.31
C LEU A 41 -5.09 3.04 -4.93
N SER A 42 -6.01 3.15 -3.97
CA SER A 42 -5.60 3.34 -2.57
C SER A 42 -4.83 2.09 -2.11
N PRO A 43 -4.00 2.22 -1.06
CA PRO A 43 -3.26 1.06 -0.56
C PRO A 43 -4.17 -0.13 -0.25
N LYS A 44 -5.30 0.12 0.39
CA LYS A 44 -6.25 -0.94 0.73
C LYS A 44 -6.79 -1.62 -0.53
N ASN A 45 -7.22 -0.83 -1.50
CA ASN A 45 -7.77 -1.38 -2.75
C ASN A 45 -6.71 -2.08 -3.57
N TYR A 46 -5.48 -1.56 -3.55
CA TYR A 46 -4.38 -2.18 -4.24
C TYR A 46 -4.11 -3.59 -3.68
N ARG A 47 -4.10 -3.71 -2.35
CA ARG A 47 -3.91 -5.00 -1.69
C ARG A 47 -5.00 -5.99 -2.09
N THR A 48 -6.25 -5.55 -2.06
CA THR A 48 -7.38 -6.39 -2.43
C THR A 48 -7.30 -6.83 -3.89
N TYR A 49 -6.97 -5.89 -4.76
CA TYR A 49 -6.83 -6.18 -6.19
C TYR A 49 -5.75 -7.22 -6.45
N ARG A 50 -4.57 -7.04 -5.85
CA ARG A 50 -3.46 -7.97 -6.04
C ARG A 50 -3.77 -9.33 -5.44
N TYR A 51 -4.45 -9.35 -4.29
CA TYR A 51 -4.87 -10.60 -3.68
C TYR A 51 -5.81 -11.36 -4.60
N SER A 52 -6.77 -10.67 -5.20
CA SER A 52 -7.71 -11.27 -6.13
C SER A 52 -7.02 -11.87 -7.35
N LEU A 53 -6.03 -11.16 -7.91
CA LEU A 53 -5.28 -11.66 -9.04
C LEU A 53 -4.53 -12.95 -8.72
N GLU A 54 -3.95 -13.02 -7.53
CA GLU A 54 -3.15 -14.17 -7.12
C GLU A 54 -3.99 -15.39 -6.77
N ASN A 55 -5.28 -15.19 -6.57
CA ASN A 55 -6.20 -16.27 -6.17
C ASN A 55 -7.22 -16.62 -7.24
N LEU A 56 -6.94 -16.28 -8.48
CA LEU A 56 -7.79 -16.68 -9.60
C LEU A 56 -7.65 -18.15 -9.91
#